data_9ae5f757e6061f459d1515e177df0e4d
#
_entry.id   9ae5f757e6061f459d1515e177df0e4d
#
_cell.length_a   1.000
_cell.length_b   1.000
_cell.length_c   1.000
_cell.angle_alpha   90.00
_cell.angle_beta   90.00
_cell.angle_gamma   90.00
#
_symmetry.space_group_name_H-M   'P 1'
#
loop_
_entity.id
_entity.type
_entity.pdbx_description
1 polymer ?
#
loop_
_entity_poly.entity_id
_entity_poly.type
_entity_poly.pdbx_seq_one_letter_code
_entity_poly.pdbx_strand_id
1 'polypeptide(L)'
;MSSRCLSLLLCATACFGAGGRVLRVCADPNNMPFSNRAQQGFENQLANLIAKDLGMTVQYYWFPQRSSFFRKTLNAGHCDIVMGLPSGMDDAATSVPYYRSSYVFVSRRDRRLNIKSMDDPRLHHLRIGVHTIGDGDGSLPPVNALISRGIVHNLVGFNIYGRLDEKNPPADLIRAVENNKVDIAIAWGPMAGYFAKHSSVPLQVTPVDVVSPDPKIPFTFAISMGVRRGDSQLLQRLNSEIQQHRPRIHRLLESYGVPLLAAPPSAAAIAIPERSQLLRNCCKRGTDL
;
A
#
# COMPACT_ATOMS: atom_id res chain seq x y z
N MET A 1 -59.48 20.78 57.26
CA MET A 1 -58.01 20.96 57.15
C MET A 1 -57.46 19.99 56.12
N SER A 2 -57.21 20.45 54.89
CA SER A 2 -56.84 19.62 53.76
C SER A 2 -55.32 19.60 53.58
N SER A 3 -54.71 18.49 53.75
CA SER A 3 -53.27 18.28 53.51
C SER A 3 -53.04 17.90 52.05
N ARG A 4 -52.37 18.75 51.26
CA ARG A 4 -51.99 18.50 49.90
C ARG A 4 -50.59 17.89 49.91
N CYS A 5 -50.48 16.58 49.57
CA CYS A 5 -49.21 15.96 49.27
C CYS A 5 -48.72 16.36 47.87
N LEU A 6 -47.59 17.04 47.81
CA LEU A 6 -46.90 17.45 46.61
C LEU A 6 -45.89 16.34 46.24
N SER A 7 -46.21 15.51 45.24
CA SER A 7 -45.32 14.48 44.73
C SER A 7 -44.30 15.12 43.77
N LEU A 8 -43.04 15.21 44.20
CA LEU A 8 -41.90 15.56 43.31
C LEU A 8 -41.56 14.34 42.46
N LEU A 9 -41.82 14.41 41.13
CA LEU A 9 -41.26 13.50 40.15
C LEU A 9 -39.79 13.89 39.90
N LEU A 10 -38.85 13.07 40.39
CA LEU A 10 -37.44 13.15 39.98
C LEU A 10 -37.31 12.51 38.59
N CYS A 11 -37.16 13.35 37.55
CA CYS A 11 -36.68 12.88 36.24
C CYS A 11 -35.18 12.57 36.33
N ALA A 12 -34.82 11.32 36.48
CA ALA A 12 -33.47 10.84 36.33
C ALA A 12 -33.13 10.84 34.83
N THR A 13 -32.48 11.88 34.34
CA THR A 13 -31.85 11.91 33.02
C THR A 13 -30.64 10.96 33.05
N ALA A 14 -30.82 9.71 32.56
CA ALA A 14 -29.72 8.81 32.30
C ALA A 14 -28.87 9.43 31.18
N CYS A 15 -27.77 10.08 31.53
CA CYS A 15 -26.69 10.38 30.60
C CYS A 15 -26.10 9.03 30.13
N PHE A 16 -26.61 8.49 29.03
CA PHE A 16 -25.89 7.50 28.26
C PHE A 16 -24.63 8.17 27.76
N GLY A 17 -23.52 7.95 28.46
CA GLY A 17 -22.19 8.25 27.94
C GLY A 17 -22.05 7.54 26.60
N ALA A 18 -22.08 8.32 25.53
CA ALA A 18 -21.74 7.85 24.19
C ALA A 18 -20.26 7.45 24.22
N GLY A 19 -19.96 6.25 24.66
CA GLY A 19 -18.67 5.61 24.43
C GLY A 19 -18.48 5.58 22.91
N GLY A 20 -17.67 6.53 22.38
CA GLY A 20 -17.44 6.67 20.96
C GLY A 20 -16.98 5.33 20.39
N ARG A 21 -17.57 4.89 19.28
CA ARG A 21 -17.14 3.70 18.55
C ARG A 21 -15.66 3.82 18.23
N VAL A 22 -14.89 2.76 18.43
CA VAL A 22 -13.45 2.74 18.19
C VAL A 22 -13.16 1.92 16.94
N LEU A 23 -12.34 2.47 16.03
CA LEU A 23 -11.73 1.75 14.92
C LEU A 23 -10.31 1.34 15.34
N ARG A 24 -10.10 0.05 15.59
CA ARG A 24 -8.80 -0.47 15.97
C ARG A 24 -7.97 -0.74 14.72
N VAL A 25 -6.79 -0.11 14.63
CA VAL A 25 -5.89 -0.20 13.48
C VAL A 25 -4.60 -0.88 13.90
N CYS A 26 -4.25 -2.00 13.24
CA CYS A 26 -2.92 -2.58 13.37
C CYS A 26 -1.96 -1.88 12.43
N ALA A 27 -0.86 -1.37 12.98
CA ALA A 27 0.13 -0.61 12.22
C ALA A 27 1.55 -0.85 12.75
N ASP A 28 2.53 -0.65 11.88
CA ASP A 28 3.93 -0.67 12.28
C ASP A 28 4.29 0.64 13.00
N PRO A 29 4.99 0.55 14.15
CA PRO A 29 5.36 1.75 14.91
C PRO A 29 6.47 2.58 14.26
N ASN A 30 7.15 2.08 13.22
CA ASN A 30 8.38 2.67 12.68
C ASN A 30 8.59 2.40 11.17
N ASN A 31 7.55 2.60 10.37
CA ASN A 31 7.53 2.30 8.92
C ASN A 31 7.07 3.51 8.10
N MET A 32 7.83 4.63 8.15
CA MET A 32 7.54 5.77 7.29
C MET A 32 7.78 5.43 5.80
N PRO A 33 6.96 5.94 4.90
CA PRO A 33 5.88 6.95 5.03
C PRO A 33 4.52 6.40 5.41
N PHE A 34 4.38 5.11 5.68
CA PHE A 34 3.10 4.43 5.94
C PHE A 34 2.57 4.77 7.32
N SER A 35 3.29 4.37 8.36
CA SER A 35 2.88 4.58 9.75
C SER A 35 4.06 4.76 10.70
N ASN A 36 3.84 5.49 11.79
CA ASN A 36 4.74 5.53 12.95
C ASN A 36 3.94 5.85 14.24
N ARG A 37 4.59 5.68 15.39
CA ARG A 37 3.94 5.98 16.70
C ARG A 37 3.51 7.42 16.83
N ALA A 38 4.19 8.36 16.17
CA ALA A 38 3.81 9.78 16.12
C ALA A 38 2.64 10.05 15.15
N GLN A 39 2.10 9.02 14.51
CA GLN A 39 0.96 9.09 13.57
C GLN A 39 1.20 10.05 12.39
N GLN A 40 2.43 10.11 11.91
CA GLN A 40 2.85 11.00 10.84
C GLN A 40 2.79 10.35 9.45
N GLY A 41 2.54 9.04 9.35
CA GLY A 41 2.42 8.35 8.08
C GLY A 41 1.10 8.64 7.36
N PHE A 42 1.07 8.48 6.04
CA PHE A 42 -0.15 8.70 5.26
C PHE A 42 -1.25 7.70 5.60
N GLU A 43 -0.91 6.48 6.01
CA GLU A 43 -1.89 5.50 6.48
C GLU A 43 -2.51 5.91 7.81
N ASN A 44 -1.73 6.55 8.71
CA ASN A 44 -2.29 7.11 9.92
C ASN A 44 -3.30 8.23 9.61
N GLN A 45 -2.98 9.12 8.67
CA GLN A 45 -3.88 10.21 8.28
C GLN A 45 -5.13 9.66 7.58
N LEU A 46 -4.99 8.64 6.75
CA LEU A 46 -6.11 7.99 6.07
C LEU A 46 -7.02 7.26 7.06
N ALA A 47 -6.46 6.55 8.04
CA ALA A 47 -7.23 5.89 9.09
C ALA A 47 -8.05 6.91 9.90
N ASN A 48 -7.45 8.04 10.27
CA ASN A 48 -8.15 9.11 10.98
C ASN A 48 -9.28 9.75 10.13
N LEU A 49 -9.04 9.93 8.83
CA LEU A 49 -10.06 10.42 7.89
C LEU A 49 -11.28 9.50 7.87
N ILE A 50 -11.06 8.21 7.65
CA ILE A 50 -12.12 7.20 7.56
C ILE A 50 -12.84 7.06 8.90
N ALA A 51 -12.11 6.95 9.99
CA ALA A 51 -12.72 6.80 11.32
C ALA A 51 -13.65 7.98 11.65
N LYS A 52 -13.23 9.21 11.32
CA LYS A 52 -14.05 10.41 11.54
C LYS A 52 -15.39 10.32 10.82
N ASP A 53 -15.43 9.92 9.56
CA ASP A 53 -16.65 9.85 8.77
C ASP A 53 -17.52 8.66 9.18
N LEU A 54 -16.91 7.61 9.71
CA LEU A 54 -17.61 6.50 10.33
C LEU A 54 -18.16 6.83 11.74
N GLY A 55 -17.92 8.04 12.27
CA GLY A 55 -18.28 8.40 13.64
C GLY A 55 -17.49 7.61 14.70
N MET A 56 -16.23 7.29 14.40
CA MET A 56 -15.35 6.49 15.26
C MET A 56 -14.09 7.26 15.62
N THR A 57 -13.40 6.82 16.67
CA THR A 57 -12.04 7.25 17.01
C THR A 57 -11.04 6.15 16.69
N VAL A 58 -9.81 6.53 16.28
CA VAL A 58 -8.77 5.56 15.98
C VAL A 58 -8.04 5.14 17.25
N GLN A 59 -7.85 3.84 17.41
CA GLN A 59 -6.95 3.25 18.39
C GLN A 59 -5.96 2.33 17.69
N TYR A 60 -4.66 2.55 17.92
CA TYR A 60 -3.62 1.74 17.31
C TYR A 60 -3.22 0.55 18.16
N TYR A 61 -3.10 -0.61 17.51
CA TYR A 61 -2.33 -1.73 18.00
C TYR A 61 -1.00 -1.76 17.24
N TRP A 62 0.08 -1.37 17.89
CA TRP A 62 1.40 -1.26 17.31
C TRP A 62 2.12 -2.59 17.32
N PHE A 63 2.45 -3.10 16.14
CA PHE A 63 3.20 -4.33 15.97
C PHE A 63 4.11 -4.22 14.73
N PRO A 64 5.41 -4.63 14.80
CA PRO A 64 6.30 -4.61 13.65
C PRO A 64 5.77 -5.47 12.50
N GLN A 65 5.80 -4.94 11.29
CA GLN A 65 5.27 -5.61 10.09
C GLN A 65 6.23 -6.68 9.58
N ARG A 66 6.23 -7.82 10.25
CA ARG A 66 7.04 -9.02 9.93
C ARG A 66 6.14 -10.16 9.43
N SER A 67 6.72 -11.30 9.03
CA SER A 67 6.01 -12.48 8.52
C SER A 67 4.85 -12.97 9.40
N SER A 68 4.91 -12.76 10.71
CA SER A 68 3.84 -13.12 11.65
C SER A 68 2.79 -12.02 11.89
N PHE A 69 2.87 -10.88 11.17
CA PHE A 69 2.05 -9.71 11.44
C PHE A 69 0.56 -10.03 11.49
N PHE A 70 -0.02 -10.56 10.42
CA PHE A 70 -1.45 -10.87 10.36
C PHE A 70 -1.90 -11.84 11.43
N ARG A 71 -1.15 -12.92 11.62
CA ARG A 71 -1.46 -13.94 12.61
C ARG A 71 -1.49 -13.37 14.03
N LYS A 72 -0.54 -12.45 14.35
CA LYS A 72 -0.40 -11.87 15.69
C LYS A 72 -1.20 -10.57 15.89
N THR A 73 -1.88 -10.08 14.89
CA THR A 73 -2.61 -8.81 14.95
C THR A 73 -4.06 -8.97 14.52
N LEU A 74 -4.37 -8.84 13.23
CA LEU A 74 -5.73 -8.89 12.69
C LEU A 74 -6.43 -10.21 13.01
N ASN A 75 -5.76 -11.33 12.76
CA ASN A 75 -6.32 -12.67 12.97
C ASN A 75 -6.39 -13.06 14.45
N ALA A 76 -5.58 -12.42 15.30
CA ALA A 76 -5.69 -12.54 16.76
C ALA A 76 -6.75 -11.62 17.39
N GLY A 77 -7.44 -10.81 16.58
CA GLY A 77 -8.51 -9.93 17.05
C GLY A 77 -8.06 -8.64 17.74
N HIS A 78 -6.76 -8.30 17.66
CA HIS A 78 -6.22 -7.08 18.29
C HIS A 78 -6.64 -5.81 17.57
N CYS A 79 -7.00 -5.88 16.29
CA CYS A 79 -7.50 -4.76 15.50
C CYS A 79 -8.62 -5.17 14.56
N ASP A 80 -9.26 -4.19 13.95
CA ASP A 80 -10.36 -4.36 13.00
C ASP A 80 -9.87 -4.22 11.56
N ILE A 81 -8.86 -3.36 11.34
CA ILE A 81 -8.29 -3.10 10.02
C ILE A 81 -6.76 -3.12 10.04
N VAL A 82 -6.20 -3.44 8.88
CA VAL A 82 -4.79 -3.23 8.51
C VAL A 82 -4.74 -2.42 7.22
N MET A 83 -3.80 -1.48 7.13
CA MET A 83 -3.60 -0.64 5.95
C MET A 83 -2.50 -1.22 5.05
N GLY A 84 -2.47 -0.82 3.77
CA GLY A 84 -1.30 -1.04 2.93
C GLY A 84 -1.09 -2.46 2.40
N LEU A 85 -2.16 -3.21 2.15
CA LEU A 85 -2.08 -4.59 1.65
C LEU A 85 -2.18 -4.68 0.14
N PRO A 86 -1.45 -5.57 -0.53
CA PRO A 86 -1.77 -5.97 -1.89
C PRO A 86 -3.22 -6.45 -1.99
N SER A 87 -3.96 -5.94 -2.98
CA SER A 87 -5.34 -6.36 -3.21
C SER A 87 -5.41 -7.86 -3.52
N GLY A 88 -6.37 -8.56 -2.92
CA GLY A 88 -6.55 -10.01 -3.11
C GLY A 88 -5.60 -10.87 -2.30
N MET A 89 -4.89 -10.32 -1.32
CA MET A 89 -4.03 -11.08 -0.42
C MET A 89 -4.85 -12.06 0.43
N ASP A 90 -4.34 -13.29 0.59
CA ASP A 90 -5.08 -14.36 1.26
C ASP A 90 -5.21 -14.21 2.79
N ASP A 91 -4.40 -13.39 3.43
CA ASP A 91 -4.40 -13.23 4.89
C ASP A 91 -5.59 -12.41 5.43
N ALA A 92 -6.31 -11.67 4.55
CA ALA A 92 -7.41 -10.79 4.92
C ALA A 92 -8.45 -10.66 3.81
N ALA A 93 -9.66 -10.22 4.14
CA ALA A 93 -10.60 -9.71 3.14
C ALA A 93 -10.18 -8.27 2.77
N THR A 94 -9.87 -8.02 1.49
CA THR A 94 -9.33 -6.74 1.04
C THR A 94 -10.40 -5.84 0.45
N SER A 95 -10.32 -4.55 0.74
CA SER A 95 -11.18 -3.52 0.16
C SER A 95 -10.92 -3.31 -1.34
N VAL A 96 -11.72 -2.47 -2.00
CA VAL A 96 -11.30 -1.86 -3.26
C VAL A 96 -9.97 -1.13 -3.05
N PRO A 97 -9.08 -1.11 -4.05
CA PRO A 97 -7.79 -0.45 -3.90
C PRO A 97 -7.95 1.07 -3.76
N TYR A 98 -7.19 1.65 -2.85
CA TYR A 98 -7.15 3.09 -2.66
C TYR A 98 -6.01 3.77 -3.40
N TYR A 99 -4.98 3.01 -3.83
CA TYR A 99 -3.99 3.44 -4.80
C TYR A 99 -3.33 2.27 -5.53
N ARG A 100 -2.57 2.60 -6.57
CA ARG A 100 -1.64 1.70 -7.27
C ARG A 100 -0.27 2.35 -7.33
N SER A 101 0.77 1.55 -7.16
CA SER A 101 2.15 1.99 -7.29
C SER A 101 3.03 0.87 -7.83
N SER A 102 4.28 1.20 -8.11
CA SER A 102 5.27 0.24 -8.64
C SER A 102 6.56 0.30 -7.84
N TYR A 103 7.41 -0.70 -8.06
CA TYR A 103 8.83 -0.55 -7.78
C TYR A 103 9.44 0.51 -8.68
N VAL A 104 10.47 1.17 -8.17
CA VAL A 104 11.16 2.27 -8.86
C VAL A 104 12.67 2.10 -8.73
N PHE A 105 13.38 2.58 -9.74
CA PHE A 105 14.80 2.85 -9.63
C PHE A 105 15.02 4.18 -8.94
N VAL A 106 16.00 4.22 -8.03
CA VAL A 106 16.43 5.44 -7.34
C VAL A 106 17.93 5.61 -7.54
N SER A 107 18.34 6.74 -8.07
CA SER A 107 19.76 7.09 -8.25
C SER A 107 19.98 8.57 -8.00
N ARG A 108 21.22 8.98 -7.77
CA ARG A 108 21.55 10.40 -7.70
C ARG A 108 21.34 11.04 -9.07
N ARG A 109 20.76 12.22 -9.09
CA ARG A 109 20.47 12.95 -10.34
C ARG A 109 21.74 13.35 -11.07
N ASP A 110 22.80 13.66 -10.36
CA ASP A 110 24.11 14.03 -10.94
C ASP A 110 24.78 12.86 -11.71
N ARG A 111 24.45 11.60 -11.36
CA ARG A 111 24.94 10.41 -12.06
C ARG A 111 24.31 10.19 -13.43
N ARG A 112 23.16 10.78 -13.73
CA ARG A 112 22.43 10.72 -15.02
C ARG A 112 22.24 9.31 -15.56
N LEU A 113 22.01 8.34 -14.67
CA LEU A 113 21.92 6.92 -15.07
C LEU A 113 20.70 6.64 -15.95
N ASN A 114 19.56 7.27 -15.70
CA ASN A 114 18.33 7.17 -16.49
C ASN A 114 17.91 5.72 -16.82
N ILE A 115 18.14 4.77 -15.89
CA ILE A 115 17.76 3.38 -16.04
C ILE A 115 16.26 3.24 -15.82
N LYS A 116 15.58 2.51 -16.70
CA LYS A 116 14.14 2.25 -16.65
C LYS A 116 13.80 0.77 -16.70
N SER A 117 14.66 -0.05 -17.30
CA SER A 117 14.41 -1.48 -17.48
C SER A 117 15.34 -2.31 -16.60
N MET A 118 14.83 -3.46 -16.15
CA MET A 118 15.62 -4.50 -15.48
C MET A 118 16.59 -5.20 -16.43
N ASP A 119 16.42 -5.01 -17.75
CA ASP A 119 17.29 -5.57 -18.80
C ASP A 119 18.41 -4.60 -19.22
N ASP A 120 18.57 -3.47 -18.54
CA ASP A 120 19.63 -2.52 -18.82
C ASP A 120 21.00 -3.16 -18.51
N PRO A 121 21.91 -3.31 -19.51
CA PRO A 121 23.17 -4.02 -19.32
C PRO A 121 24.09 -3.37 -18.28
N ARG A 122 23.92 -2.08 -18.01
CA ARG A 122 24.70 -1.37 -16.99
C ARG A 122 24.46 -1.91 -15.57
N LEU A 123 23.30 -2.55 -15.33
CA LEU A 123 23.00 -3.16 -14.04
C LEU A 123 24.01 -4.26 -13.64
N HIS A 124 24.69 -4.91 -14.60
CA HIS A 124 25.74 -5.89 -14.29
C HIS A 124 26.99 -5.27 -13.65
N HIS A 125 27.18 -3.95 -13.77
CA HIS A 125 28.39 -3.25 -13.33
C HIS A 125 28.15 -2.21 -12.23
N LEU A 126 26.89 -1.91 -11.92
CA LEU A 126 26.50 -0.96 -10.87
C LEU A 126 26.31 -1.68 -9.53
N ARG A 127 26.67 -1.06 -8.42
CA ARG A 127 26.28 -1.53 -7.10
C ARG A 127 24.80 -1.26 -6.92
N ILE A 128 24.01 -2.32 -6.78
CA ILE A 128 22.54 -2.24 -6.73
C ILE A 128 22.07 -2.49 -5.31
N GLY A 129 21.46 -1.48 -4.70
CA GLY A 129 20.79 -1.62 -3.42
C GLY A 129 19.39 -2.21 -3.59
N VAL A 130 19.06 -3.19 -2.77
CA VAL A 130 17.72 -3.81 -2.71
C VAL A 130 17.30 -4.02 -1.27
N HIS A 131 16.00 -3.97 -1.01
CA HIS A 131 15.50 -4.44 0.28
C HIS A 131 15.54 -5.96 0.36
N THR A 132 15.86 -6.45 1.55
CA THR A 132 15.75 -7.87 1.92
C THR A 132 14.75 -8.01 3.06
N ILE A 133 14.00 -9.10 3.05
CA ILE A 133 13.23 -9.56 4.20
C ILE A 133 14.17 -10.45 4.98
N GLY A 134 14.53 -10.06 6.22
CA GLY A 134 15.50 -10.83 7.05
C GLY A 134 15.19 -12.32 7.11
N ASP A 135 16.13 -13.12 7.55
CA ASP A 135 16.12 -14.55 7.87
C ASP A 135 15.15 -15.48 7.10
N GLY A 136 15.11 -15.43 5.74
CA GLY A 136 14.69 -16.59 4.97
C GLY A 136 13.55 -16.39 4.03
N ASP A 137 12.38 -16.50 4.14
CA ASP A 137 11.38 -17.10 3.25
C ASP A 137 10.74 -16.22 2.16
N GLY A 138 11.35 -15.14 1.72
CA GLY A 138 10.74 -14.35 0.64
C GLY A 138 11.68 -13.36 -0.01
N SER A 139 12.12 -13.67 -1.22
CA SER A 139 12.76 -12.64 -2.05
C SER A 139 11.72 -11.67 -2.58
N LEU A 140 11.98 -10.37 -2.43
CA LEU A 140 11.15 -9.35 -3.05
C LEU A 140 11.25 -9.42 -4.59
N PRO A 141 10.20 -9.01 -5.32
CA PRO A 141 10.17 -9.05 -6.79
C PRO A 141 11.44 -8.52 -7.48
N PRO A 142 12.03 -7.38 -7.06
CA PRO A 142 13.27 -6.88 -7.67
C PRO A 142 14.45 -7.85 -7.52
N VAL A 143 14.59 -8.49 -6.37
CA VAL A 143 15.69 -9.43 -6.10
C VAL A 143 15.57 -10.65 -7.03
N ASN A 144 14.38 -11.24 -7.11
CA ASN A 144 14.12 -12.37 -8.00
C ASN A 144 14.40 -12.02 -9.47
N ALA A 145 13.98 -10.84 -9.90
CA ALA A 145 14.20 -10.38 -11.28
C ALA A 145 15.68 -10.12 -11.59
N LEU A 146 16.48 -9.66 -10.65
CA LEU A 146 17.93 -9.50 -10.82
C LEU A 146 18.63 -10.85 -10.86
N ILE A 147 18.29 -11.75 -9.95
CA ILE A 147 18.86 -13.12 -9.90
C ILE A 147 18.57 -13.88 -11.21
N SER A 148 17.34 -13.81 -11.73
CA SER A 148 16.98 -14.47 -12.99
C SER A 148 17.76 -13.95 -14.20
N ARG A 149 18.38 -12.78 -14.09
CA ARG A 149 19.27 -12.16 -15.10
C ARG A 149 20.76 -12.36 -14.82
N GLY A 150 21.09 -13.18 -13.82
CA GLY A 150 22.49 -13.43 -13.42
C GLY A 150 23.14 -12.26 -12.67
N ILE A 151 22.36 -11.27 -12.24
CA ILE A 151 22.86 -10.13 -11.46
C ILE A 151 22.78 -10.49 -9.98
N VAL A 152 23.89 -10.92 -9.42
CA VAL A 152 23.97 -11.42 -8.03
C VAL A 152 25.10 -10.76 -7.24
N HIS A 153 26.29 -10.68 -7.84
CA HIS A 153 27.53 -10.34 -7.12
C HIS A 153 27.62 -8.86 -6.71
N ASN A 154 26.86 -7.99 -7.35
CA ASN A 154 26.86 -6.54 -7.14
C ASN A 154 25.60 -6.06 -6.40
N LEU A 155 24.85 -6.99 -5.80
CA LEU A 155 23.69 -6.68 -4.95
C LEU A 155 24.14 -6.35 -3.52
N VAL A 156 23.56 -5.28 -2.98
CA VAL A 156 23.72 -4.88 -1.59
C VAL A 156 22.36 -4.91 -0.91
N GLY A 157 22.18 -5.82 0.04
CA GLY A 157 20.94 -6.00 0.78
C GLY A 157 20.78 -5.00 1.92
N PHE A 158 19.58 -4.43 2.06
CA PHE A 158 19.17 -3.59 3.17
C PHE A 158 17.93 -4.19 3.81
N ASN A 159 18.00 -4.46 5.11
CA ASN A 159 16.86 -5.04 5.80
C ASN A 159 15.70 -4.03 5.88
N ILE A 160 14.53 -4.44 5.39
CA ILE A 160 13.32 -3.61 5.48
C ILE A 160 12.78 -3.53 6.90
N TYR A 161 13.07 -4.54 7.73
CA TYR A 161 12.66 -4.61 9.12
C TYR A 161 13.88 -4.41 10.01
N GLY A 162 14.15 -3.19 10.39
CA GLY A 162 15.21 -2.89 11.35
C GLY A 162 14.88 -3.34 12.78
N ARG A 163 15.76 -3.01 13.69
CA ARG A 163 15.54 -3.16 15.12
C ARG A 163 14.46 -2.18 15.58
N LEU A 164 13.81 -2.48 16.71
CA LEU A 164 12.74 -1.62 17.24
C LEU A 164 13.23 -0.21 17.66
N ASP A 165 14.52 -0.11 17.99
CA ASP A 165 15.23 1.11 18.39
C ASP A 165 15.81 1.89 17.19
N GLU A 166 15.81 1.31 16.00
CA GLU A 166 16.33 1.94 14.79
C GLU A 166 15.29 2.87 14.15
N LYS A 167 15.71 4.08 13.81
CA LYS A 167 14.80 5.08 13.24
C LYS A 167 14.65 4.89 11.74
N ASN A 168 13.45 4.53 11.30
CA ASN A 168 13.08 4.34 9.88
C ASN A 168 14.04 3.40 9.14
N PRO A 169 14.12 2.13 9.49
CA PRO A 169 15.01 1.15 8.85
C PRO A 169 14.86 1.11 7.31
N PRO A 170 13.64 1.21 6.75
CA PRO A 170 13.47 1.20 5.29
C PRO A 170 14.17 2.36 4.56
N ALA A 171 14.50 3.43 5.26
CA ALA A 171 15.19 4.58 4.68
C ALA A 171 16.66 4.31 4.35
N ASP A 172 17.28 3.30 4.96
CA ASP A 172 18.72 3.03 4.81
C ASP A 172 19.12 2.72 3.38
N LEU A 173 18.25 2.08 2.62
CA LEU A 173 18.44 1.86 1.20
C LEU A 173 18.59 3.19 0.43
N ILE A 174 17.75 4.17 0.72
CA ILE A 174 17.80 5.48 0.04
C ILE A 174 18.98 6.29 0.53
N ARG A 175 19.30 6.25 1.82
CA ARG A 175 20.52 6.86 2.38
C ARG A 175 21.80 6.28 1.77
N ALA A 176 21.80 4.99 1.41
CA ALA A 176 22.93 4.36 0.72
C ALA A 176 23.15 4.94 -0.68
N VAL A 177 22.09 5.30 -1.40
CA VAL A 177 22.18 6.03 -2.68
C VAL A 177 22.72 7.44 -2.45
N GLU A 178 22.17 8.17 -1.48
CA GLU A 178 22.63 9.52 -1.12
C GLU A 178 24.15 9.57 -0.86
N ASN A 179 24.62 8.59 -0.10
CA ASN A 179 26.01 8.50 0.35
C ASN A 179 26.94 7.74 -0.63
N ASN A 180 26.49 7.45 -1.85
CA ASN A 180 27.25 6.69 -2.85
C ASN A 180 27.73 5.30 -2.37
N LYS A 181 27.07 4.68 -1.38
CA LYS A 181 27.34 3.30 -0.98
C LYS A 181 26.85 2.33 -2.03
N VAL A 182 25.74 2.66 -2.71
CA VAL A 182 25.23 2.01 -3.90
C VAL A 182 25.04 3.03 -5.02
N ASP A 183 25.10 2.59 -6.27
CA ASP A 183 24.99 3.48 -7.44
C ASP A 183 23.52 3.70 -7.82
N ILE A 184 22.69 2.68 -7.60
CA ILE A 184 21.27 2.68 -7.86
C ILE A 184 20.57 1.79 -6.84
N ALA A 185 19.36 2.13 -6.44
CA ALA A 185 18.49 1.28 -5.64
C ALA A 185 17.25 0.88 -6.41
N ILE A 186 16.68 -0.29 -6.08
CA ILE A 186 15.35 -0.69 -6.54
C ILE A 186 14.48 -0.85 -5.30
N ALA A 187 13.48 0.00 -5.18
CA ALA A 187 12.69 0.14 -3.98
C ALA A 187 11.19 0.25 -4.27
N TRP A 188 10.36 -0.05 -3.27
CA TRP A 188 8.93 0.19 -3.37
C TRP A 188 8.63 1.69 -3.48
N GLY A 189 7.86 2.07 -4.52
CA GLY A 189 7.67 3.46 -4.92
C GLY A 189 7.25 4.43 -3.82
N PRO A 190 6.22 4.14 -3.02
CA PRO A 190 5.78 5.03 -1.93
C PRO A 190 6.89 5.39 -0.96
N MET A 191 7.68 4.41 -0.55
CA MET A 191 8.81 4.64 0.35
C MET A 191 9.94 5.40 -0.36
N ALA A 192 10.29 4.97 -1.55
CA ALA A 192 11.34 5.62 -2.34
C ALA A 192 11.02 7.09 -2.63
N GLY A 193 9.78 7.37 -3.05
CA GLY A 193 9.32 8.72 -3.35
C GLY A 193 9.34 9.63 -2.13
N TYR A 194 8.90 9.12 -0.97
CA TYR A 194 8.92 9.87 0.28
C TYR A 194 10.34 10.25 0.69
N PHE A 195 11.24 9.28 0.78
CA PHE A 195 12.61 9.57 1.21
C PHE A 195 13.39 10.38 0.17
N ALA A 196 13.16 10.15 -1.12
CA ALA A 196 13.77 11.00 -2.17
C ALA A 196 13.29 12.45 -2.09
N LYS A 197 12.03 12.69 -1.77
CA LYS A 197 11.48 14.05 -1.56
C LYS A 197 12.11 14.77 -0.37
N HIS A 198 12.55 14.04 0.66
CA HIS A 198 13.15 14.58 1.88
C HIS A 198 14.67 14.45 1.90
N SER A 199 15.27 14.01 0.79
CA SER A 199 16.72 13.89 0.64
C SER A 199 17.38 15.26 0.52
N SER A 200 18.53 15.42 1.16
CA SER A 200 19.39 16.60 0.98
C SER A 200 20.13 16.59 -0.37
N VAL A 201 20.19 15.43 -1.02
CA VAL A 201 20.82 15.22 -2.32
C VAL A 201 19.74 15.03 -3.37
N PRO A 202 19.78 15.72 -4.53
CA PRO A 202 18.82 15.52 -5.59
C PRO A 202 18.83 14.07 -6.11
N LEU A 203 17.75 13.34 -5.86
CA LEU A 203 17.54 11.98 -6.33
C LEU A 203 16.60 11.96 -7.54
N GLN A 204 16.81 10.98 -8.41
CA GLN A 204 15.94 10.63 -9.50
C GLN A 204 15.19 9.35 -9.13
N VAL A 205 13.87 9.42 -9.19
CA VAL A 205 12.98 8.26 -9.00
C VAL A 205 12.33 7.94 -10.34
N THR A 206 12.57 6.75 -10.85
CA THR A 206 12.10 6.32 -12.17
C THR A 206 11.33 5.01 -12.02
N PRO A 207 10.05 4.93 -12.40
CA PRO A 207 9.32 3.67 -12.39
C PRO A 207 10.08 2.59 -13.19
N VAL A 208 10.07 1.37 -12.67
CA VAL A 208 10.53 0.20 -13.45
C VAL A 208 9.52 -0.02 -14.57
N ASP A 209 10.01 -0.16 -15.82
CA ASP A 209 9.15 -0.47 -16.94
C ASP A 209 8.33 -1.72 -16.68
N VAL A 210 7.02 -1.58 -16.83
CA VAL A 210 6.01 -2.54 -16.33
C VAL A 210 5.96 -3.83 -17.16
N VAL A 211 6.67 -3.87 -18.28
CA VAL A 211 6.82 -5.09 -19.08
C VAL A 211 7.79 -6.02 -18.38
N SER A 212 7.31 -6.63 -17.28
CA SER A 212 8.04 -7.77 -16.73
C SER A 212 7.88 -8.94 -17.71
N PRO A 213 8.96 -9.50 -18.23
CA PRO A 213 8.89 -10.68 -19.08
C PRO A 213 8.35 -11.90 -18.33
N ASP A 214 8.36 -11.86 -17.00
CA ASP A 214 7.78 -12.91 -16.16
C ASP A 214 6.52 -12.39 -15.42
N PRO A 215 5.31 -12.85 -15.80
CA PRO A 215 4.08 -12.47 -15.12
C PRO A 215 4.03 -12.91 -13.65
N LYS A 216 4.92 -13.83 -13.24
CA LYS A 216 5.02 -14.30 -11.85
C LYS A 216 5.79 -13.32 -10.95
N ILE A 217 6.44 -12.30 -11.51
CA ILE A 217 7.22 -11.30 -10.77
C ILE A 217 6.59 -9.92 -11.01
N PRO A 218 5.49 -9.58 -10.31
CA PRO A 218 4.84 -8.30 -10.51
C PRO A 218 5.68 -7.16 -9.92
N PHE A 219 5.80 -6.06 -10.66
CA PHE A 219 6.43 -4.82 -10.18
C PHE A 219 5.41 -3.75 -9.77
N THR A 220 4.13 -3.99 -10.05
CA THR A 220 3.04 -3.08 -9.74
C THR A 220 2.02 -3.76 -8.85
N PHE A 221 1.52 -3.02 -7.87
CA PHE A 221 0.51 -3.52 -6.95
C PHE A 221 -0.62 -2.50 -6.78
N ALA A 222 -1.84 -3.02 -6.75
CA ALA A 222 -3.00 -2.31 -6.23
C ALA A 222 -3.03 -2.51 -4.71
N ILE A 223 -3.18 -1.43 -3.97
CA ILE A 223 -3.08 -1.44 -2.51
C ILE A 223 -4.43 -1.14 -1.87
N SER A 224 -4.81 -2.00 -0.96
CA SER A 224 -6.10 -2.07 -0.28
C SER A 224 -5.96 -1.99 1.24
N MET A 225 -7.06 -1.81 1.92
CA MET A 225 -7.19 -2.07 3.35
C MET A 225 -7.67 -3.50 3.57
N GLY A 226 -7.27 -4.13 4.66
CA GLY A 226 -7.70 -5.48 5.02
C GLY A 226 -8.53 -5.50 6.30
N VAL A 227 -9.56 -6.33 6.30
CA VAL A 227 -10.36 -6.67 7.47
C VAL A 227 -10.31 -8.19 7.68
N ARG A 228 -10.70 -8.67 8.86
CA ARG A 228 -10.85 -10.12 9.08
C ARG A 228 -11.83 -10.71 8.07
N ARG A 229 -11.55 -11.93 7.62
CA ARG A 229 -12.49 -12.67 6.80
C ARG A 229 -13.83 -12.82 7.55
N GLY A 230 -14.92 -12.55 6.84
CA GLY A 230 -16.28 -12.56 7.41
C GLY A 230 -16.78 -11.20 7.90
N ASP A 231 -15.93 -10.19 8.09
CA ASP A 231 -16.35 -8.83 8.46
C ASP A 231 -16.78 -8.04 7.21
N SER A 232 -17.83 -8.53 6.55
CA SER A 232 -18.36 -7.94 5.32
C SER A 232 -18.96 -6.56 5.53
N GLN A 233 -19.50 -6.28 6.71
CA GLN A 233 -20.12 -4.98 7.01
C GLN A 233 -19.06 -3.88 7.08
N LEU A 234 -17.97 -4.10 7.81
CA LEU A 234 -16.88 -3.14 7.86
C LEU A 234 -16.24 -2.97 6.48
N LEU A 235 -16.03 -4.07 5.75
CA LEU A 235 -15.47 -4.04 4.40
C LEU A 235 -16.30 -3.18 3.44
N GLN A 236 -17.62 -3.31 3.43
CA GLN A 236 -18.50 -2.48 2.61
C GLN A 236 -18.43 -1.01 2.98
N ARG A 237 -18.38 -0.68 4.27
CA ARG A 237 -18.21 0.70 4.74
C ARG A 237 -16.87 1.28 4.29
N LEU A 238 -15.76 0.54 4.43
CA LEU A 238 -14.45 0.97 3.94
C LEU A 238 -14.44 1.21 2.43
N ASN A 239 -15.09 0.35 1.66
CA ASN A 239 -15.22 0.52 0.20
C ASN A 239 -15.94 1.83 -0.16
N SER A 240 -17.02 2.15 0.56
CA SER A 240 -17.76 3.40 0.37
C SER A 240 -16.90 4.62 0.70
N GLU A 241 -16.20 4.59 1.84
CA GLU A 241 -15.29 5.68 2.25
C GLU A 241 -14.14 5.90 1.27
N ILE A 242 -13.53 4.81 0.78
CA ILE A 242 -12.46 4.91 -0.23
C ILE A 242 -12.98 5.58 -1.52
N GLN A 243 -14.19 5.21 -1.97
CA GLN A 243 -14.78 5.80 -3.18
C GLN A 243 -15.11 7.28 -2.97
N GLN A 244 -15.74 7.62 -1.85
CA GLN A 244 -16.11 9.00 -1.49
C GLN A 244 -14.89 9.91 -1.38
N HIS A 245 -13.82 9.42 -0.79
CA HIS A 245 -12.60 10.20 -0.53
C HIS A 245 -11.50 10.05 -1.58
N ARG A 246 -11.75 9.38 -2.70
CA ARG A 246 -10.73 9.13 -3.73
C ARG A 246 -9.89 10.36 -4.10
N PRO A 247 -10.45 11.55 -4.36
CA PRO A 247 -9.63 12.73 -4.68
C PRO A 247 -8.78 13.21 -3.49
N ARG A 248 -9.28 13.07 -2.26
CA ARG A 248 -8.54 13.46 -1.06
C ARG A 248 -7.41 12.49 -0.76
N ILE A 249 -7.66 11.19 -0.92
CA ILE A 249 -6.64 10.13 -0.80
C ILE A 249 -5.54 10.37 -1.81
N HIS A 250 -5.88 10.66 -3.06
CA HIS A 250 -4.90 10.95 -4.12
C HIS A 250 -3.98 12.12 -3.72
N ARG A 251 -4.54 13.26 -3.34
CA ARG A 251 -3.75 14.42 -2.89
C ARG A 251 -2.90 14.12 -1.66
N LEU A 252 -3.40 13.33 -0.71
CA LEU A 252 -2.63 12.90 0.44
C LEU A 252 -1.39 12.12 -0.01
N LEU A 253 -1.55 11.12 -0.86
CA LEU A 253 -0.45 10.29 -1.35
C LEU A 253 0.57 11.10 -2.16
N GLU A 254 0.13 12.02 -3.02
CA GLU A 254 1.00 12.95 -3.75
C GLU A 254 1.81 13.84 -2.80
N SER A 255 1.20 14.31 -1.71
CA SER A 255 1.91 15.12 -0.71
C SER A 255 3.06 14.37 -0.03
N TYR A 256 2.98 13.03 0.02
CA TYR A 256 4.06 12.15 0.49
C TYR A 256 5.05 11.75 -0.62
N GLY A 257 4.85 12.20 -1.86
CA GLY A 257 5.72 11.85 -2.98
C GLY A 257 5.50 10.41 -3.50
N VAL A 258 4.35 9.82 -3.24
CA VAL A 258 4.02 8.47 -3.72
C VAL A 258 3.88 8.46 -5.23
N PRO A 259 4.66 7.64 -5.99
CA PRO A 259 4.48 7.46 -7.42
C PRO A 259 3.17 6.70 -7.67
N LEU A 260 2.16 7.42 -8.12
CA LEU A 260 0.83 6.85 -8.39
C LEU A 260 0.73 6.37 -9.83
N LEU A 261 0.16 5.20 -10.02
CA LEU A 261 -0.20 4.66 -11.32
C LEU A 261 -1.69 4.84 -11.59
N ALA A 262 -2.04 5.14 -12.83
CA ALA A 262 -3.44 5.17 -13.24
C ALA A 262 -4.13 3.82 -12.95
N ALA A 263 -5.43 3.86 -12.64
CA ALA A 263 -6.21 2.62 -12.60
C ALA A 263 -6.12 1.95 -13.98
N PRO A 264 -6.04 0.60 -14.07
CA PRO A 264 -6.19 -0.06 -15.35
C PRO A 264 -7.54 0.35 -15.94
N PRO A 265 -7.64 0.48 -17.27
CA PRO A 265 -8.94 0.66 -17.90
C PRO A 265 -9.87 -0.44 -17.36
N SER A 266 -11.06 -0.04 -16.91
CA SER A 266 -12.02 -1.01 -16.35
C SER A 266 -12.29 -2.06 -17.44
N ALA A 267 -12.37 -3.34 -17.04
CA ALA A 267 -12.72 -4.43 -17.96
C ALA A 267 -14.07 -4.20 -18.69
N ALA A 268 -14.90 -3.27 -18.22
CA ALA A 268 -16.10 -2.78 -18.89
C ALA A 268 -15.83 -1.93 -20.14
N ALA A 269 -14.59 -1.48 -20.38
CA ALA A 269 -14.22 -0.73 -21.57
C ALA A 269 -13.70 -1.62 -22.72
N ILE A 270 -13.51 -2.90 -22.50
CA ILE A 270 -13.34 -3.87 -23.59
C ILE A 270 -14.75 -4.24 -24.04
N ALA A 271 -15.32 -3.43 -24.93
CA ALA A 271 -16.55 -3.78 -25.62
C ALA A 271 -16.28 -5.12 -26.35
N ILE A 272 -16.85 -6.18 -25.83
CA ILE A 272 -16.95 -7.45 -26.56
C ILE A 272 -17.78 -7.10 -27.80
N PRO A 273 -17.25 -7.21 -29.02
CA PRO A 273 -18.06 -6.98 -30.20
C PRO A 273 -19.28 -7.92 -30.11
N GLU A 274 -20.47 -7.34 -30.18
CA GLU A 274 -21.73 -8.07 -30.05
C GLU A 274 -21.69 -9.34 -30.91
N ARG A 275 -21.93 -10.48 -30.33
CA ARG A 275 -22.06 -11.78 -31.01
C ARG A 275 -23.08 -11.76 -32.18
N SER A 276 -23.92 -10.74 -32.26
CA SER A 276 -24.93 -10.54 -33.31
C SER A 276 -24.33 -10.14 -34.69
N GLN A 277 -23.08 -9.65 -34.75
CA GLN A 277 -22.47 -9.34 -36.06
C GLN A 277 -21.76 -10.54 -36.73
N LEU A 278 -21.32 -11.52 -35.92
CA LEU A 278 -20.68 -12.73 -36.47
C LEU A 278 -21.69 -13.73 -37.07
N LEU A 279 -22.93 -13.71 -36.62
CA LEU A 279 -24.00 -14.57 -37.19
C LEU A 279 -24.65 -14.02 -38.48
N ARG A 280 -24.54 -12.74 -38.76
CA ARG A 280 -25.06 -12.13 -39.99
C ARG A 280 -24.17 -12.34 -41.20
N ASN A 281 -22.89 -12.65 -41.03
CA ASN A 281 -21.96 -12.91 -42.11
C ASN A 281 -21.86 -14.38 -42.55
N CYS A 282 -22.41 -15.31 -41.74
CA CYS A 282 -22.46 -16.73 -42.07
C CYS A 282 -23.66 -17.12 -42.96
N CYS A 283 -24.74 -16.33 -42.98
CA CYS A 283 -25.93 -16.65 -43.78
C CYS A 283 -25.95 -16.01 -45.19
N LYS A 284 -24.91 -15.29 -45.63
CA LYS A 284 -24.82 -14.71 -46.96
C LYS A 284 -23.90 -15.43 -47.95
N ARG A 285 -23.43 -16.64 -47.64
CA ARG A 285 -22.69 -17.48 -48.57
C ARG A 285 -23.32 -18.86 -48.68
N GLY A 286 -24.52 -18.93 -49.22
CA GLY A 286 -25.21 -20.21 -49.40
C GLY A 286 -26.43 -20.10 -50.32
N THR A 287 -26.31 -19.30 -51.38
CA THR A 287 -27.24 -19.38 -52.52
C THR A 287 -26.49 -18.92 -53.75
N ASP A 288 -25.70 -19.79 -54.33
CA ASP A 288 -25.31 -19.83 -55.74
C ASP A 288 -24.59 -21.19 -55.95
N LEU A 289 -25.43 -22.21 -56.30
CA LEU A 289 -25.16 -23.33 -57.15
C LEU A 289 -26.47 -24.09 -57.37
#